data_52b64ec2cd65cf70ae74dafa62d51864
#
_entry.id   52b64ec2cd65cf70ae74dafa62d51864
#
_cell.length_a   1.000
_cell.length_b   1.000
_cell.length_c   1.000
_cell.angle_alpha   90.00
_cell.angle_beta   90.00
_cell.angle_gamma   90.00
#
_symmetry.space_group_name_H-M   'P 1'
#
loop_
_entity.id
_entity.type
_entity.pdbx_description
1 polymer ?
#
loop_
_entity_poly.entity_id
_entity_poly.type
_entity_poly.pdbx_seq_one_letter_code
_entity_poly.pdbx_strand_id
1 'polypeptide(L)'
;LFQTNNMGDLGSSINSLFMPADLLLIVDIAILIWLYKRQPAKTGGKATRKERAAYYLFVAAVFFFNLGISETERPQLLTRSFDREVLVKNISLYNFHIYDGLIQSKQSAQRALADSNSLTEIENYVNANRTDTNKDLAGIAKGRNVILVSLESTQSFVVNQKLNGKEITPYLNDLIKKSYSFENFYHQTGQGKTADSEFIVDNSLYPLGRGAVFFTNAGNEYTAMPEILKNHGYYSSIFHANNKSFWNRDIMYETFKYDKFYDIKSYDVNEENSVGWGLKDKEFFEQTSELMKEMPQPFYTRLITLTNHFPFELDEEDKLINEFDSKSRTLNRYFPTVRYQDEALKRFIEKLKEDGL
;
A
#
# COMPACT_ATOMS: atom_id res chain seq x y z
N LEU A 1 -0.17 12.66 -16.50
CA LEU A 1 0.10 14.00 -15.96
C LEU A 1 -1.11 14.95 -16.02
N PHE A 2 -2.17 14.60 -16.70
CA PHE A 2 -3.40 15.40 -16.70
C PHE A 2 -4.60 14.48 -16.53
N GLN A 3 -4.89 14.08 -15.28
CA GLN A 3 -6.21 13.57 -14.94
C GLN A 3 -7.17 14.77 -14.87
N THR A 4 -7.68 15.17 -16.02
CA THR A 4 -8.63 16.29 -16.14
C THR A 4 -10.05 15.93 -15.70
N ASN A 5 -10.34 14.64 -15.47
CA ASN A 5 -11.67 14.17 -15.10
C ASN A 5 -12.12 14.57 -13.68
N ASN A 6 -11.18 14.98 -12.81
CA ASN A 6 -11.48 15.38 -11.42
C ASN A 6 -11.35 16.89 -11.18
N MET A 7 -11.36 17.71 -12.23
CA MET A 7 -11.27 19.18 -12.06
C MET A 7 -12.48 19.79 -11.34
N GLY A 8 -13.64 19.13 -11.34
CA GLY A 8 -14.81 19.56 -10.58
C GLY A 8 -14.61 19.51 -9.05
N ASP A 9 -13.85 18.53 -8.56
CA ASP A 9 -13.58 18.36 -7.13
C ASP A 9 -12.37 19.17 -6.66
N LEU A 10 -11.61 19.75 -7.58
CA LEU A 10 -10.43 20.55 -7.27
C LEU A 10 -10.79 21.79 -6.43
N GLY A 11 -11.92 22.42 -6.72
CA GLY A 11 -12.40 23.61 -5.99
C GLY A 11 -12.76 23.31 -4.54
N SER A 12 -13.44 22.19 -4.29
CA SER A 12 -13.78 21.74 -2.93
C SER A 12 -12.53 21.31 -2.18
N SER A 13 -11.60 20.63 -2.86
CA SER A 13 -10.31 20.20 -2.29
C SER A 13 -9.42 21.39 -1.93
N ILE A 14 -9.33 22.42 -2.78
CA ILE A 14 -8.57 23.64 -2.47
C ILE A 14 -9.14 24.33 -1.23
N ASN A 15 -10.46 24.48 -1.14
CA ASN A 15 -11.09 25.12 0.02
C ASN A 15 -10.92 24.33 1.32
N SER A 16 -10.83 23.01 1.28
CA SER A 16 -10.62 22.17 2.45
C SER A 16 -9.15 22.05 2.86
N LEU A 17 -8.22 22.24 1.92
CA LEU A 17 -6.77 22.09 2.16
C LEU A 17 -6.08 23.42 2.42
N PHE A 18 -6.65 24.56 1.96
CA PHE A 18 -6.04 25.87 2.13
C PHE A 18 -6.17 26.36 3.57
N MET A 19 -5.04 26.51 4.24
CA MET A 19 -4.95 27.13 5.56
C MET A 19 -4.40 28.56 5.43
N PRO A 20 -4.86 29.54 6.25
CA PRO A 20 -4.27 30.88 6.26
C PRO A 20 -2.75 30.89 6.48
N ALA A 21 -2.22 29.88 7.17
CA ALA A 21 -0.78 29.68 7.35
C ALA A 21 -0.03 29.38 6.04
N ASP A 22 -0.70 28.89 5.00
CA ASP A 22 -0.06 28.63 3.70
C ASP A 22 0.39 29.90 3.01
N LEU A 23 -0.21 31.05 3.38
CA LEU A 23 0.28 32.36 2.92
C LEU A 23 1.71 32.64 3.39
N LEU A 24 2.17 32.04 4.48
CA LEU A 24 3.55 32.17 4.93
C LEU A 24 4.54 31.51 3.95
N LEU A 25 4.11 30.53 3.15
CA LEU A 25 4.94 29.86 2.15
C LEU A 25 5.31 30.75 0.95
N ILE A 26 4.59 31.88 0.79
CA ILE A 26 4.86 32.85 -0.30
C ILE A 26 5.45 34.17 0.20
N VAL A 27 5.70 34.28 1.51
CA VAL A 27 6.28 35.51 2.11
C VAL A 27 7.69 35.78 1.58
N ASP A 28 8.48 34.73 1.38
CA ASP A 28 9.83 34.81 0.78
C ASP A 28 9.76 35.39 -0.65
N ILE A 29 8.78 34.96 -1.45
CA ILE A 29 8.54 35.48 -2.80
C ILE A 29 8.16 36.96 -2.73
N ALA A 30 7.29 37.35 -1.81
CA ALA A 30 6.90 38.74 -1.61
C ALA A 30 8.12 39.62 -1.20
N ILE A 31 8.96 39.10 -0.29
CA ILE A 31 10.21 39.74 0.11
C ILE A 31 11.17 39.89 -1.07
N LEU A 32 11.34 38.83 -1.87
CA LEU A 32 12.21 38.89 -3.06
C LEU A 32 11.73 39.89 -4.09
N ILE A 33 10.42 39.94 -4.36
CA ILE A 33 9.80 40.94 -5.25
C ILE A 33 10.01 42.35 -4.70
N TRP A 34 9.84 42.54 -3.39
CA TRP A 34 10.05 43.85 -2.74
C TRP A 34 11.52 44.27 -2.79
N LEU A 35 12.46 43.40 -2.52
CA LEU A 35 13.91 43.61 -2.63
C LEU A 35 14.28 43.95 -4.09
N TYR A 36 13.76 43.20 -5.04
CA TYR A 36 13.99 43.44 -6.47
C TYR A 36 13.49 44.86 -6.91
N LYS A 37 12.31 45.26 -6.45
CA LYS A 37 11.75 46.59 -6.75
C LYS A 37 12.52 47.75 -6.07
N ARG A 38 13.16 47.48 -4.91
CA ARG A 38 13.98 48.47 -4.19
C ARG A 38 15.38 48.65 -4.74
N GLN A 39 15.90 47.68 -5.47
CA GLN A 39 17.19 47.83 -6.10
C GLN A 39 17.07 48.80 -7.26
N PRO A 40 17.87 49.91 -7.29
CA PRO A 40 17.92 50.75 -8.48
C PRO A 40 18.33 49.83 -9.63
N ALA A 41 17.61 49.98 -10.78
CA ALA A 41 17.90 49.18 -11.97
C ALA A 41 19.37 49.38 -12.35
N LYS A 42 20.24 48.58 -11.80
CA LYS A 42 21.59 48.41 -12.34
C LYS A 42 21.33 47.81 -13.71
N THR A 43 21.68 48.55 -14.74
CA THR A 43 21.78 48.07 -16.12
C THR A 43 22.85 46.95 -16.13
N GLY A 44 22.53 45.87 -15.49
CA GLY A 44 23.35 44.63 -15.50
C GLY A 44 23.33 44.11 -16.92
N GLY A 45 24.49 44.03 -17.53
CA GLY A 45 24.67 43.40 -18.83
C GLY A 45 23.99 42.05 -18.81
N LYS A 46 23.46 41.56 -19.94
CA LYS A 46 22.88 40.22 -20.06
C LYS A 46 23.90 39.22 -19.52
N ALA A 47 23.49 38.37 -18.56
CA ALA A 47 24.33 37.32 -18.01
C ALA A 47 25.00 36.52 -19.14
N THR A 48 26.29 36.36 -19.05
CA THR A 48 27.10 35.62 -20.02
C THR A 48 26.62 34.16 -20.09
N ARG A 49 26.96 33.47 -21.19
CA ARG A 49 26.64 32.03 -21.30
C ARG A 49 27.29 31.23 -20.16
N LYS A 50 28.49 31.63 -19.71
CA LYS A 50 29.19 30.96 -18.60
C LYS A 50 28.49 31.16 -17.26
N GLU A 51 28.03 32.38 -16.96
CA GLU A 51 27.27 32.66 -15.71
C GLU A 51 25.97 31.91 -15.67
N ARG A 52 25.20 31.87 -16.79
CA ARG A 52 23.98 31.07 -16.88
C ARG A 52 24.25 29.57 -16.71
N ALA A 53 25.27 29.05 -17.37
CA ALA A 53 25.67 27.64 -17.21
C ALA A 53 26.08 27.32 -15.77
N ALA A 54 26.87 28.19 -15.12
CA ALA A 54 27.24 28.04 -13.71
C ALA A 54 26.00 28.04 -12.79
N TYR A 55 25.04 28.91 -13.04
CA TYR A 55 23.78 28.94 -12.28
C TYR A 55 22.98 27.64 -12.41
N TYR A 56 22.78 27.15 -13.64
CA TYR A 56 22.07 25.89 -13.86
C TYR A 56 22.81 24.69 -13.27
N LEU A 57 24.14 24.66 -13.36
CA LEU A 57 24.94 23.62 -12.72
C LEU A 57 24.83 23.66 -11.20
N PHE A 58 24.80 24.86 -10.61
CA PHE A 58 24.60 25.02 -9.18
C PHE A 58 23.23 24.50 -8.74
N VAL A 59 22.14 24.88 -9.45
CA VAL A 59 20.79 24.40 -9.15
C VAL A 59 20.70 22.87 -9.28
N ALA A 60 21.30 22.30 -10.33
CA ALA A 60 21.36 20.85 -10.49
C ALA A 60 22.16 20.18 -9.37
N ALA A 61 23.29 20.77 -8.96
CA ALA A 61 24.10 20.24 -7.86
C ALA A 61 23.33 20.24 -6.53
N VAL A 62 22.59 21.30 -6.21
CA VAL A 62 21.74 21.37 -5.01
C VAL A 62 20.63 20.33 -5.07
N PHE A 63 20.01 20.12 -6.22
CA PHE A 63 18.99 19.08 -6.41
C PHE A 63 19.54 17.69 -6.12
N PHE A 64 20.63 17.30 -6.79
CA PHE A 64 21.24 15.99 -6.59
C PHE A 64 21.83 15.79 -5.19
N PHE A 65 22.35 16.86 -4.59
CA PHE A 65 22.83 16.83 -3.21
C PHE A 65 21.69 16.55 -2.21
N ASN A 66 20.54 17.18 -2.39
CA ASN A 66 19.34 16.92 -1.57
C ASN A 66 18.90 15.47 -1.71
N LEU A 67 18.81 14.93 -2.94
CA LEU A 67 18.49 13.52 -3.16
C LEU A 67 19.50 12.58 -2.49
N GLY A 68 20.80 12.89 -2.61
CA GLY A 68 21.87 12.11 -2.01
C GLY A 68 21.80 12.06 -0.49
N ILE A 69 21.59 13.20 0.17
CA ILE A 69 21.39 13.26 1.63
C ILE A 69 20.19 12.43 2.05
N SER A 70 19.05 12.63 1.38
CA SER A 70 17.81 11.91 1.69
C SER A 70 17.97 10.39 1.56
N GLU A 71 18.70 9.93 0.55
CA GLU A 71 19.00 8.51 0.35
C GLU A 71 20.01 7.97 1.39
N THR A 72 20.93 8.83 1.88
CA THR A 72 21.89 8.44 2.91
C THR A 72 21.24 8.31 4.28
N GLU A 73 20.36 9.25 4.63
CA GLU A 73 19.62 9.23 5.91
C GLU A 73 18.55 8.12 5.95
N ARG A 74 17.95 7.84 4.81
CA ARG A 74 16.95 6.78 4.65
C ARG A 74 17.28 5.93 3.42
N PRO A 75 18.09 4.88 3.58
CA PRO A 75 18.51 4.03 2.47
C PRO A 75 17.33 3.47 1.68
N GLN A 76 17.38 3.61 0.37
CA GLN A 76 16.35 3.21 -0.59
C GLN A 76 15.05 4.06 -0.52
N LEU A 77 15.08 5.26 0.07
CA LEU A 77 13.93 6.16 0.14
C LEU A 77 13.34 6.42 -1.25
N LEU A 78 14.19 6.73 -2.22
CA LEU A 78 13.79 7.05 -3.60
C LEU A 78 13.18 5.85 -4.36
N THR A 79 13.48 4.63 -3.93
CA THR A 79 12.93 3.40 -4.53
C THR A 79 11.88 2.74 -3.66
N ARG A 80 11.79 3.13 -2.39
CA ARG A 80 10.94 2.57 -1.33
C ARG A 80 9.85 3.53 -0.89
N SER A 81 9.40 4.43 -1.71
CA SER A 81 8.39 5.41 -1.28
C SER A 81 7.08 4.72 -0.90
N PHE A 82 6.99 4.31 0.36
CA PHE A 82 5.78 3.73 0.96
C PHE A 82 4.64 4.75 0.99
N ASP A 83 5.00 6.01 1.07
CA ASP A 83 4.12 7.13 1.23
C ASP A 83 4.72 8.32 0.46
N ARG A 84 3.95 8.88 -0.46
CA ARG A 84 4.33 10.08 -1.20
C ARG A 84 4.58 11.26 -0.25
N GLU A 85 3.83 11.32 0.85
CA GLU A 85 4.01 12.33 1.88
C GLU A 85 5.38 12.24 2.52
N VAL A 86 5.83 11.04 2.87
CA VAL A 86 7.19 10.83 3.41
C VAL A 86 8.25 11.24 2.38
N LEU A 87 8.05 10.94 1.11
CA LEU A 87 8.99 11.34 0.07
C LEU A 87 9.05 12.86 -0.06
N VAL A 88 7.89 13.54 -0.14
CA VAL A 88 7.80 15.00 -0.20
C VAL A 88 8.42 15.66 1.03
N LYS A 89 8.21 15.13 2.23
CA LYS A 89 8.83 15.63 3.47
C LYS A 89 10.35 15.54 3.46
N ASN A 90 10.93 14.55 2.80
CA ASN A 90 12.38 14.36 2.76
C ASN A 90 13.07 15.12 1.61
N ILE A 91 12.49 15.15 0.43
CA ILE A 91 13.12 15.80 -0.74
C ILE A 91 12.50 17.13 -1.13
N SER A 92 11.47 17.60 -0.46
CA SER A 92 10.62 18.75 -0.74
C SER A 92 9.70 18.58 -1.95
N LEU A 93 8.64 19.36 -2.00
CA LEU A 93 7.61 19.31 -3.05
C LEU A 93 8.19 19.57 -4.46
N TYR A 94 9.08 20.57 -4.60
CA TYR A 94 9.68 20.90 -5.90
C TYR A 94 10.56 19.78 -6.43
N ASN A 95 11.43 19.24 -5.57
CA ASN A 95 12.30 18.14 -5.95
C ASN A 95 11.52 16.86 -6.23
N PHE A 96 10.42 16.64 -5.50
CA PHE A 96 9.50 15.52 -5.76
C PHE A 96 8.91 15.59 -7.17
N HIS A 97 8.41 16.74 -7.60
CA HIS A 97 7.83 16.87 -8.95
C HIS A 97 8.88 16.63 -10.05
N ILE A 98 10.10 17.11 -9.87
CA ILE A 98 11.19 16.86 -10.82
C ILE A 98 11.53 15.36 -10.85
N TYR A 99 11.65 14.76 -9.68
CA TYR A 99 11.95 13.34 -9.53
C TYR A 99 10.85 12.46 -10.12
N ASP A 100 9.58 12.74 -9.81
CA ASP A 100 8.43 12.03 -10.37
C ASP A 100 8.38 12.15 -11.90
N GLY A 101 8.62 13.33 -12.45
CA GLY A 101 8.72 13.55 -13.89
C GLY A 101 9.84 12.73 -14.55
N LEU A 102 10.99 12.58 -13.91
CA LEU A 102 12.08 11.72 -14.41
C LEU A 102 11.68 10.24 -14.39
N ILE A 103 11.05 9.77 -13.31
CA ILE A 103 10.57 8.38 -13.21
C ILE A 103 9.52 8.10 -14.29
N GLN A 104 8.51 8.98 -14.45
CA GLN A 104 7.46 8.84 -15.46
C GLN A 104 8.03 8.85 -16.90
N SER A 105 9.02 9.70 -17.16
CA SER A 105 9.69 9.75 -18.46
C SER A 105 10.43 8.46 -18.76
N LYS A 106 11.13 7.90 -17.77
CA LYS A 106 11.83 6.62 -17.91
C LYS A 106 10.86 5.47 -18.20
N GLN A 107 9.74 5.42 -17.48
CA GLN A 107 8.70 4.39 -17.68
C GLN A 107 8.05 4.50 -19.06
N SER A 108 7.78 5.73 -19.53
CA SER A 108 7.24 5.96 -20.87
C SER A 108 8.22 5.52 -21.96
N ALA A 109 9.51 5.76 -21.78
CA ALA A 109 10.55 5.29 -22.71
C ALA A 109 10.64 3.76 -22.71
N GLN A 110 10.59 3.11 -21.54
CA GLN A 110 10.59 1.65 -21.45
C GLN A 110 9.37 1.03 -22.15
N ARG A 111 8.18 1.60 -21.98
CA ARG A 111 6.96 1.17 -22.70
C ARG A 111 7.09 1.32 -24.21
N ALA A 112 7.68 2.40 -24.68
CA ALA A 112 7.88 2.65 -26.10
C ALA A 112 8.93 1.72 -26.75
N LEU A 113 9.83 1.16 -25.96
CA LEU A 113 10.88 0.22 -26.39
C LEU A 113 10.46 -1.25 -26.22
N ALA A 114 9.27 -1.53 -25.64
CA ALA A 114 8.76 -2.89 -25.51
C ALA A 114 8.47 -3.47 -26.91
N ASP A 115 9.07 -4.61 -27.19
CA ASP A 115 9.05 -5.29 -28.49
C ASP A 115 8.16 -6.54 -28.42
N SER A 116 7.54 -6.91 -29.55
CA SER A 116 6.72 -8.12 -29.68
C SER A 116 7.50 -9.42 -29.45
N ASN A 117 8.81 -9.43 -29.68
CA ASN A 117 9.65 -10.60 -29.42
C ASN A 117 9.71 -10.95 -27.92
N SER A 118 9.68 -9.95 -27.05
CA SER A 118 9.65 -10.14 -25.60
C SER A 118 8.37 -10.85 -25.12
N LEU A 119 7.24 -10.63 -25.79
CA LEU A 119 5.98 -11.31 -25.48
C LEU A 119 6.07 -12.81 -25.78
N THR A 120 6.64 -13.19 -26.91
CA THR A 120 6.83 -14.60 -27.30
C THR A 120 7.75 -15.33 -26.31
N GLU A 121 8.80 -14.68 -25.84
CA GLU A 121 9.71 -15.24 -24.83
C GLU A 121 8.98 -15.46 -23.49
N ILE A 122 8.18 -14.48 -23.05
CA ILE A 122 7.37 -14.58 -21.83
C ILE A 122 6.31 -15.69 -21.96
N GLU A 123 5.61 -15.77 -23.10
CA GLU A 123 4.62 -16.82 -23.35
C GLU A 123 5.26 -18.22 -23.33
N ASN A 124 6.41 -18.38 -23.96
CA ASN A 124 7.18 -19.63 -23.94
C ASN A 124 7.59 -20.01 -22.50
N TYR A 125 8.07 -19.03 -21.71
CA TYR A 125 8.42 -19.26 -20.31
C TYR A 125 7.21 -19.68 -19.47
N VAL A 126 6.09 -18.99 -19.58
CA VAL A 126 4.85 -19.30 -18.87
C VAL A 126 4.35 -20.70 -19.24
N ASN A 127 4.32 -21.02 -20.54
CA ASN A 127 3.87 -22.33 -21.02
C ASN A 127 4.79 -23.47 -20.56
N ALA A 128 6.10 -23.23 -20.53
CA ALA A 128 7.08 -24.23 -20.05
C ALA A 128 7.01 -24.49 -18.54
N ASN A 129 6.53 -23.51 -17.76
CA ASN A 129 6.43 -23.60 -16.29
C ASN A 129 4.99 -23.81 -15.79
N ARG A 130 4.03 -23.98 -16.69
CA ARG A 130 2.64 -24.21 -16.32
C ARG A 130 2.50 -25.61 -15.71
N THR A 131 1.91 -25.65 -14.51
CA THR A 131 1.58 -26.91 -13.84
C THR A 131 0.15 -27.34 -14.18
N ASP A 132 -0.09 -28.64 -14.20
CA ASP A 132 -1.43 -29.19 -14.39
C ASP A 132 -2.34 -28.81 -13.21
N THR A 133 -3.58 -28.48 -13.52
CA THR A 133 -4.60 -28.21 -12.51
C THR A 133 -4.97 -29.50 -11.79
N ASN A 134 -5.06 -29.48 -10.48
CA ASN A 134 -5.63 -30.58 -9.71
C ASN A 134 -7.12 -30.72 -10.05
N LYS A 135 -7.46 -31.80 -10.77
CA LYS A 135 -8.82 -32.05 -11.28
C LYS A 135 -9.84 -32.27 -10.17
N ASP A 136 -9.42 -32.80 -9.01
CA ASP A 136 -10.30 -33.08 -7.88
C ASP A 136 -10.74 -31.81 -7.16
N LEU A 137 -9.97 -30.74 -7.29
CA LEU A 137 -10.27 -29.42 -6.70
C LEU A 137 -10.85 -28.43 -7.70
N ALA A 138 -10.86 -28.77 -8.98
CA ALA A 138 -11.32 -27.86 -10.03
C ALA A 138 -12.81 -27.56 -9.87
N GLY A 139 -13.16 -26.27 -9.69
CA GLY A 139 -14.53 -25.79 -9.63
C GLY A 139 -15.27 -26.00 -8.30
N ILE A 140 -14.62 -26.52 -7.23
CA ILE A 140 -15.27 -26.70 -5.92
C ILE A 140 -15.80 -25.40 -5.31
N ALA A 141 -15.17 -24.26 -5.64
CA ALA A 141 -15.56 -22.93 -5.17
C ALA A 141 -16.41 -22.14 -6.19
N LYS A 142 -16.85 -22.75 -7.29
CA LYS A 142 -17.63 -22.06 -8.31
C LYS A 142 -18.93 -21.49 -7.74
N GLY A 143 -19.16 -20.19 -7.92
CA GLY A 143 -20.35 -19.48 -7.42
C GLY A 143 -20.35 -19.24 -5.90
N ARG A 144 -19.27 -19.54 -5.20
CA ARG A 144 -19.09 -19.24 -3.77
C ARG A 144 -18.47 -17.85 -3.59
N ASN A 145 -18.77 -17.21 -2.48
CA ASN A 145 -18.05 -16.02 -2.05
C ASN A 145 -16.57 -16.37 -1.78
N VAL A 146 -15.68 -15.50 -2.18
CA VAL A 146 -14.23 -15.65 -1.94
C VAL A 146 -13.74 -14.50 -1.06
N ILE A 147 -13.24 -14.84 0.10
CA ILE A 147 -12.73 -13.88 1.08
C ILE A 147 -11.23 -14.15 1.28
N LEU A 148 -10.40 -13.21 0.88
CA LEU A 148 -8.96 -13.26 1.04
C LEU A 148 -8.54 -12.36 2.21
N VAL A 149 -8.05 -12.95 3.30
CA VAL A 149 -7.60 -12.21 4.48
C VAL A 149 -6.09 -12.16 4.52
N SER A 150 -5.53 -10.96 4.41
CA SER A 150 -4.10 -10.70 4.65
C SER A 150 -3.90 -10.39 6.13
N LEU A 151 -3.39 -11.36 6.88
CA LEU A 151 -3.01 -11.19 8.29
C LEU A 151 -1.66 -10.49 8.35
N GLU A 152 -1.67 -9.18 8.54
CA GLU A 152 -0.47 -8.34 8.49
C GLU A 152 0.57 -8.79 9.51
N SER A 153 1.83 -8.86 9.07
CA SER A 153 2.99 -9.21 9.89
C SER A 153 2.94 -10.57 10.62
N THR A 154 2.00 -11.46 10.30
CA THR A 154 1.93 -12.79 10.92
C THR A 154 3.00 -13.71 10.33
N GLN A 155 3.92 -14.12 11.18
CA GLN A 155 5.05 -14.98 10.82
C GLN A 155 4.72 -16.45 11.07
N SER A 156 5.18 -17.36 10.22
CA SER A 156 4.91 -18.80 10.36
C SER A 156 5.44 -19.41 11.66
N PHE A 157 6.50 -18.85 12.25
CA PHE A 157 7.10 -19.37 13.48
C PHE A 157 6.19 -19.29 14.72
N VAL A 158 5.14 -18.48 14.72
CA VAL A 158 4.19 -18.38 15.86
C VAL A 158 3.13 -19.47 15.85
N VAL A 159 2.93 -20.12 14.70
CA VAL A 159 1.93 -21.17 14.53
C VAL A 159 2.34 -22.40 15.36
N ASN A 160 1.38 -22.97 16.09
CA ASN A 160 1.59 -24.09 17.03
C ASN A 160 2.58 -23.78 18.18
N GLN A 161 2.92 -22.52 18.43
CA GLN A 161 3.79 -22.14 19.52
C GLN A 161 3.02 -21.70 20.77
N LYS A 162 3.69 -21.81 21.91
CA LYS A 162 3.18 -21.38 23.21
C LYS A 162 4.11 -20.36 23.84
N LEU A 163 3.53 -19.35 24.47
CA LEU A 163 4.23 -18.40 25.33
C LEU A 163 3.71 -18.55 26.75
N ASN A 164 4.59 -18.86 27.71
CA ASN A 164 4.23 -19.09 29.11
C ASN A 164 3.07 -20.08 29.29
N GLY A 165 3.06 -21.16 28.50
CA GLY A 165 2.04 -22.20 28.53
C GLY A 165 0.74 -21.90 27.77
N LYS A 166 0.53 -20.68 27.29
CA LYS A 166 -0.62 -20.29 26.46
C LYS A 166 -0.28 -20.33 24.98
N GLU A 167 -1.18 -20.85 24.15
CA GLU A 167 -1.02 -20.83 22.69
C GLU A 167 -1.07 -19.41 22.15
N ILE A 168 -0.18 -19.09 21.20
CA ILE A 168 -0.12 -17.77 20.56
C ILE A 168 -1.24 -17.67 19.52
N THR A 169 -1.48 -18.71 18.75
CA THR A 169 -2.45 -18.74 17.65
C THR A 169 -3.42 -19.91 17.78
N PRO A 170 -4.22 -20.02 18.86
CA PRO A 170 -5.08 -21.18 19.09
C PRO A 170 -6.13 -21.39 17.97
N TYR A 171 -6.68 -20.33 17.41
CA TYR A 171 -7.67 -20.44 16.36
C TYR A 171 -7.04 -20.88 15.03
N LEU A 172 -5.93 -20.28 14.61
CA LEU A 172 -5.19 -20.70 13.42
C LEU A 172 -4.70 -22.14 13.55
N ASN A 173 -4.23 -22.56 14.73
CA ASN A 173 -3.81 -23.94 15.00
C ASN A 173 -4.94 -24.95 14.80
N ASP A 174 -6.17 -24.58 15.16
CA ASP A 174 -7.35 -25.42 14.92
C ASP A 174 -7.83 -25.35 13.46
N LEU A 175 -7.81 -24.17 12.86
CA LEU A 175 -8.21 -23.96 11.47
C LEU A 175 -7.33 -24.76 10.49
N ILE A 176 -6.02 -24.77 10.70
CA ILE A 176 -5.06 -25.55 9.89
C ILE A 176 -5.43 -27.04 9.84
N LYS A 177 -5.92 -27.60 10.94
CA LYS A 177 -6.33 -29.02 11.00
C LYS A 177 -7.60 -29.34 10.20
N LYS A 178 -8.39 -28.31 9.87
CA LYS A 178 -9.72 -28.43 9.24
C LYS A 178 -9.76 -27.86 7.83
N SER A 179 -8.63 -27.42 7.31
CA SER A 179 -8.53 -26.75 6.01
C SER A 179 -7.30 -27.21 5.22
N TYR A 180 -7.21 -26.78 3.97
CA TYR A 180 -5.97 -26.92 3.21
C TYR A 180 -4.90 -25.98 3.77
N SER A 181 -3.77 -26.51 4.18
CA SER A 181 -2.63 -25.75 4.68
C SER A 181 -1.41 -25.98 3.79
N PHE A 182 -0.71 -24.90 3.45
CA PHE A 182 0.44 -24.92 2.56
C PHE A 182 1.71 -24.55 3.34
N GLU A 183 2.42 -25.53 3.85
CA GLU A 183 3.61 -25.33 4.68
C GLU A 183 4.80 -24.76 3.90
N ASN A 184 4.88 -25.06 2.60
CA ASN A 184 5.94 -24.58 1.71
C ASN A 184 5.55 -23.31 0.95
N PHE A 185 4.75 -22.45 1.55
CA PHE A 185 4.36 -21.18 0.98
C PHE A 185 5.30 -20.06 1.46
N TYR A 186 6.25 -19.70 0.60
CA TYR A 186 7.27 -18.68 0.90
C TYR A 186 6.89 -17.35 0.28
N HIS A 187 7.15 -16.24 0.99
CA HIS A 187 6.91 -14.92 0.44
C HIS A 187 7.85 -14.64 -0.75
N GLN A 188 7.28 -14.02 -1.78
CA GLN A 188 8.00 -13.60 -2.99
C GLN A 188 8.02 -12.05 -3.11
N THR A 189 7.78 -11.37 -1.99
CA THR A 189 7.69 -9.91 -1.93
C THR A 189 9.08 -9.28 -1.87
N GLY A 190 9.21 -8.11 -2.48
CA GLY A 190 10.41 -7.29 -2.44
C GLY A 190 10.21 -6.03 -1.58
N GLN A 191 10.50 -4.87 -2.16
CA GLN A 191 10.40 -3.59 -1.49
C GLN A 191 8.94 -3.12 -1.27
N GLY A 192 8.01 -3.62 -2.07
CA GLY A 192 6.58 -3.30 -1.95
C GLY A 192 5.86 -4.02 -0.81
N LYS A 193 6.50 -4.99 -0.14
CA LYS A 193 5.94 -5.68 1.03
C LYS A 193 4.51 -6.18 0.78
N THR A 194 3.53 -5.71 1.56
CA THR A 194 2.12 -6.08 1.42
C THR A 194 1.57 -5.75 0.03
N ALA A 195 1.92 -4.60 -0.54
CA ALA A 195 1.50 -4.23 -1.89
C ALA A 195 2.06 -5.18 -2.98
N ASP A 196 3.26 -5.72 -2.79
CA ASP A 196 3.78 -6.78 -3.67
C ASP A 196 2.99 -8.09 -3.53
N SER A 197 2.59 -8.45 -2.31
CA SER A 197 1.73 -9.62 -2.07
C SER A 197 0.37 -9.47 -2.76
N GLU A 198 -0.23 -8.28 -2.67
CA GLU A 198 -1.46 -7.94 -3.37
C GLU A 198 -1.30 -8.08 -4.90
N PHE A 199 -0.19 -7.56 -5.43
CA PHE A 199 0.13 -7.66 -6.86
C PHE A 199 0.29 -9.10 -7.33
N ILE A 200 1.04 -9.93 -6.59
CA ILE A 200 1.26 -11.35 -6.90
C ILE A 200 -0.06 -12.10 -6.99
N VAL A 201 -0.91 -11.92 -5.99
CA VAL A 201 -2.18 -12.67 -5.90
C VAL A 201 -3.15 -12.27 -7.00
N ASP A 202 -3.27 -10.98 -7.30
CA ASP A 202 -4.24 -10.50 -8.29
C ASP A 202 -3.79 -10.69 -9.73
N ASN A 203 -2.48 -10.76 -9.99
CA ASN A 203 -1.96 -10.79 -11.37
C ASN A 203 -1.18 -12.07 -11.71
N SER A 204 -0.86 -12.92 -10.74
CA SER A 204 0.04 -14.08 -10.94
C SER A 204 1.39 -13.69 -11.54
N LEU A 205 1.88 -12.49 -11.23
CA LEU A 205 3.15 -11.95 -11.69
C LEU A 205 4.07 -11.69 -10.50
N TYR A 206 5.38 -11.88 -10.70
CA TYR A 206 6.35 -11.48 -9.69
C TYR A 206 6.45 -9.96 -9.59
N PRO A 207 6.69 -9.42 -8.36
CA PRO A 207 6.92 -8.00 -8.18
C PRO A 207 8.30 -7.60 -8.72
N LEU A 208 8.55 -6.30 -8.74
CA LEU A 208 9.84 -5.78 -9.16
C LEU A 208 10.94 -6.15 -8.16
N GLY A 209 12.12 -6.49 -8.66
CA GLY A 209 13.30 -6.70 -7.82
C GLY A 209 13.75 -5.41 -7.10
N ARG A 210 13.35 -4.24 -7.60
CA ARG A 210 13.63 -2.93 -7.01
C ARG A 210 12.45 -1.99 -7.23
N GLY A 211 12.02 -1.28 -6.18
CA GLY A 211 10.80 -0.46 -6.17
C GLY A 211 9.55 -1.28 -5.89
N ALA A 212 8.39 -0.67 -5.93
CA ALA A 212 7.09 -1.30 -5.77
C ALA A 212 6.23 -1.03 -7.00
N VAL A 213 5.62 -2.07 -7.57
CA VAL A 213 4.76 -1.97 -8.76
C VAL A 213 3.66 -0.94 -8.56
N PHE A 214 3.06 -0.89 -7.37
CA PHE A 214 1.99 0.03 -7.01
C PHE A 214 2.37 1.51 -7.19
N PHE A 215 3.65 1.86 -7.10
CA PHE A 215 4.14 3.22 -7.35
C PHE A 215 4.68 3.41 -8.76
N THR A 216 5.49 2.45 -9.21
CA THR A 216 6.27 2.63 -10.42
C THR A 216 5.50 2.28 -11.67
N ASN A 217 4.53 1.39 -11.58
CA ASN A 217 3.82 0.80 -12.73
C ASN A 217 2.29 0.90 -12.63
N ALA A 218 1.75 1.76 -11.75
CA ALA A 218 0.31 1.94 -11.60
C ALA A 218 -0.42 2.42 -12.87
N GLY A 219 0.30 3.04 -13.79
CA GLY A 219 -0.23 3.45 -15.08
C GLY A 219 -0.22 2.39 -16.18
N ASN A 220 0.18 1.14 -15.89
CA ASN A 220 0.09 0.03 -16.84
C ASN A 220 -1.33 -0.55 -16.88
N GLU A 221 -1.63 -1.31 -17.92
CA GLU A 221 -2.85 -2.11 -18.00
C GLU A 221 -2.57 -3.51 -17.45
N TYR A 222 -3.53 -4.03 -16.67
CA TYR A 222 -3.44 -5.36 -16.06
C TYR A 222 -4.73 -6.13 -16.28
N THR A 223 -4.61 -7.42 -16.57
CA THR A 223 -5.72 -8.36 -16.50
C THR A 223 -5.71 -9.03 -15.13
N ALA A 224 -6.21 -8.31 -14.13
CA ALA A 224 -6.17 -8.75 -12.73
C ALA A 224 -7.37 -9.62 -12.37
N MET A 225 -7.27 -10.33 -11.23
CA MET A 225 -8.31 -11.23 -10.72
C MET A 225 -9.70 -10.58 -10.65
N PRO A 226 -9.86 -9.32 -10.16
CA PRO A 226 -11.17 -8.67 -10.12
C PRO A 226 -11.82 -8.57 -11.50
N GLU A 227 -11.07 -8.19 -12.54
CA GLU A 227 -11.58 -8.09 -13.91
C GLU A 227 -11.98 -9.46 -14.45
N ILE A 228 -11.17 -10.50 -14.21
CA ILE A 228 -11.48 -11.87 -14.64
C ILE A 228 -12.77 -12.35 -13.99
N LEU A 229 -12.90 -12.18 -12.67
CA LEU A 229 -14.05 -12.62 -11.90
C LEU A 229 -15.33 -11.83 -12.22
N LYS A 230 -15.21 -10.56 -12.58
CA LYS A 230 -16.33 -9.74 -13.04
C LYS A 230 -17.00 -10.34 -14.28
N ASN A 231 -16.24 -10.92 -15.21
CA ASN A 231 -16.76 -11.63 -16.37
C ASN A 231 -17.51 -12.91 -15.99
N HIS A 232 -17.38 -13.38 -14.76
CA HIS A 232 -18.09 -14.52 -14.18
C HIS A 232 -19.18 -14.11 -13.19
N GLY A 233 -19.56 -12.81 -13.16
CA GLY A 233 -20.65 -12.29 -12.34
C GLY A 233 -20.29 -12.01 -10.88
N TYR A 234 -19.01 -11.97 -10.53
CA TYR A 234 -18.57 -11.60 -9.18
C TYR A 234 -18.50 -10.08 -9.02
N TYR A 235 -18.95 -9.62 -7.85
CA TYR A 235 -18.66 -8.29 -7.34
C TYR A 235 -17.30 -8.32 -6.62
N SER A 236 -16.46 -7.30 -6.79
CA SER A 236 -15.13 -7.28 -6.20
C SER A 236 -14.91 -6.10 -5.28
N SER A 237 -14.34 -6.34 -4.09
CA SER A 237 -14.10 -5.28 -3.12
C SER A 237 -12.83 -5.50 -2.31
N ILE A 238 -12.37 -4.41 -1.67
CA ILE A 238 -11.25 -4.41 -0.73
C ILE A 238 -11.67 -3.67 0.53
N PHE A 239 -11.23 -4.19 1.67
CA PHE A 239 -11.41 -3.60 2.99
C PHE A 239 -10.07 -3.37 3.65
N HIS A 240 -9.78 -2.12 4.01
CA HIS A 240 -8.58 -1.75 4.72
C HIS A 240 -8.79 -0.42 5.46
N ALA A 241 -8.88 -0.47 6.77
CA ALA A 241 -9.20 0.68 7.61
C ALA A 241 -8.00 1.65 7.79
N ASN A 242 -7.39 2.03 6.67
CA ASN A 242 -6.33 3.02 6.57
C ASN A 242 -6.61 3.97 5.40
N ASN A 243 -5.82 5.02 5.26
CA ASN A 243 -5.93 5.98 4.17
C ASN A 243 -5.76 5.27 2.82
N LYS A 244 -6.70 5.49 1.90
CA LYS A 244 -6.71 4.85 0.58
C LYS A 244 -5.48 5.15 -0.27
N SER A 245 -4.83 6.32 -0.07
CA SER A 245 -3.63 6.70 -0.81
C SER A 245 -2.35 5.99 -0.31
N PHE A 246 -2.40 5.36 0.87
CA PHE A 246 -1.28 4.61 1.40
C PHE A 246 -0.94 3.43 0.48
N TRP A 247 0.32 3.29 0.10
CA TRP A 247 0.78 2.38 -0.95
C TRP A 247 0.22 2.69 -2.35
N ASN A 248 -0.35 3.87 -2.61
CA ASN A 248 -0.98 4.21 -3.89
C ASN A 248 -2.14 3.26 -4.26
N ARG A 249 -2.79 2.69 -3.24
CA ARG A 249 -3.83 1.67 -3.41
C ARG A 249 -5.06 2.19 -4.15
N ASP A 250 -5.45 3.44 -3.90
CA ASP A 250 -6.56 4.08 -4.61
C ASP A 250 -6.42 4.00 -6.14
N ILE A 251 -5.24 4.34 -6.65
CA ILE A 251 -4.97 4.28 -8.10
C ILE A 251 -4.83 2.83 -8.57
N MET A 252 -4.13 2.01 -7.79
CA MET A 252 -3.82 0.64 -8.22
C MET A 252 -5.06 -0.26 -8.23
N TYR A 253 -5.97 -0.09 -7.27
CA TYR A 253 -7.22 -0.86 -7.25
C TYR A 253 -8.20 -0.43 -8.34
N GLU A 254 -8.20 0.84 -8.72
CA GLU A 254 -8.91 1.32 -9.91
C GLU A 254 -8.31 0.67 -11.18
N THR A 255 -6.98 0.62 -11.27
CA THR A 255 -6.26 -0.05 -12.38
C THR A 255 -6.57 -1.55 -12.45
N PHE A 256 -6.72 -2.23 -11.32
CA PHE A 256 -7.13 -3.64 -11.23
C PHE A 256 -8.64 -3.85 -11.45
N LYS A 257 -9.41 -2.77 -11.55
CA LYS A 257 -10.86 -2.77 -11.80
C LYS A 257 -11.68 -3.39 -10.67
N TYR A 258 -11.25 -3.20 -9.42
CA TYR A 258 -12.10 -3.47 -8.27
C TYR A 258 -13.34 -2.58 -8.29
N ASP A 259 -14.49 -3.12 -7.95
CA ASP A 259 -15.76 -2.37 -7.93
C ASP A 259 -15.83 -1.40 -6.74
N LYS A 260 -15.22 -1.75 -5.60
CA LYS A 260 -15.26 -0.90 -4.39
C LYS A 260 -14.02 -1.06 -3.52
N PHE A 261 -13.52 0.07 -3.00
CA PHE A 261 -12.53 0.10 -1.93
C PHE A 261 -13.13 0.78 -0.69
N TYR A 262 -13.27 0.01 0.38
CA TYR A 262 -13.68 0.47 1.70
C TYR A 262 -12.43 0.86 2.49
N ASP A 263 -12.09 2.15 2.47
CA ASP A 263 -10.98 2.75 3.21
C ASP A 263 -11.42 3.20 4.60
N ILE A 264 -10.55 3.87 5.36
CA ILE A 264 -10.82 4.34 6.72
C ILE A 264 -12.11 5.17 6.84
N LYS A 265 -12.53 5.86 5.76
CA LYS A 265 -13.76 6.67 5.76
C LYS A 265 -15.04 5.84 5.77
N SER A 266 -14.94 4.54 5.52
CA SER A 266 -16.06 3.62 5.57
C SER A 266 -16.34 3.07 6.96
N TYR A 267 -15.51 3.44 7.95
CA TYR A 267 -15.55 2.92 9.31
C TYR A 267 -15.80 4.02 10.33
N ASP A 268 -16.42 3.66 11.44
CA ASP A 268 -16.45 4.49 12.64
C ASP A 268 -15.13 4.30 13.40
N VAL A 269 -14.28 5.31 13.37
CA VAL A 269 -12.93 5.30 13.96
C VAL A 269 -12.84 6.41 15.01
N ASN A 270 -12.46 6.04 16.23
CA ASN A 270 -12.25 6.94 17.35
C ASN A 270 -11.06 6.48 18.19
N GLU A 271 -10.73 7.22 19.25
CA GLU A 271 -9.56 6.93 20.11
C GLU A 271 -9.68 5.59 20.86
N GLU A 272 -10.88 5.13 21.17
CA GLU A 272 -11.12 3.91 21.95
C GLU A 272 -10.95 2.64 21.07
N ASN A 273 -11.35 2.74 19.80
CA ASN A 273 -11.34 1.61 18.88
C ASN A 273 -10.15 1.58 17.90
N SER A 274 -9.17 2.48 18.10
CA SER A 274 -7.98 2.56 17.23
C SER A 274 -6.69 2.45 18.04
N VAL A 275 -5.65 1.91 17.42
CA VAL A 275 -4.30 1.79 17.96
C VAL A 275 -3.26 1.81 16.85
N GLY A 276 -2.13 2.46 17.11
CA GLY A 276 -1.01 2.49 16.16
C GLY A 276 -1.37 3.07 14.80
N TRP A 277 -1.65 2.21 13.83
CA TRP A 277 -1.87 2.61 12.43
C TRP A 277 -3.35 2.85 12.07
N GLY A 278 -4.28 2.56 12.95
CA GLY A 278 -5.70 2.77 12.68
C GLY A 278 -6.63 1.90 13.50
N LEU A 279 -7.77 1.55 12.93
CA LEU A 279 -8.81 0.75 13.57
C LEU A 279 -8.27 -0.61 14.03
N LYS A 280 -8.63 -1.02 15.25
CA LYS A 280 -8.27 -2.32 15.80
C LYS A 280 -8.92 -3.46 15.00
N ASP A 281 -8.24 -4.60 14.87
CA ASP A 281 -8.69 -5.70 13.99
C ASP A 281 -10.05 -6.30 14.40
N LYS A 282 -10.41 -6.30 15.69
CA LYS A 282 -11.74 -6.77 16.13
C LYS A 282 -12.85 -5.89 15.57
N GLU A 283 -12.73 -4.60 15.76
CA GLU A 283 -13.67 -3.57 15.31
C GLU A 283 -13.69 -3.49 13.78
N PHE A 284 -12.51 -3.63 13.15
CA PHE A 284 -12.39 -3.73 11.70
C PHE A 284 -13.20 -4.89 11.13
N PHE A 285 -13.03 -6.08 11.68
CA PHE A 285 -13.76 -7.26 11.21
C PHE A 285 -15.26 -7.19 11.53
N GLU A 286 -15.66 -6.66 12.68
CA GLU A 286 -17.05 -6.49 13.04
C GLU A 286 -17.76 -5.53 12.07
N GLN A 287 -17.23 -4.34 11.86
CA GLN A 287 -17.81 -3.37 10.94
C GLN A 287 -17.74 -3.86 9.49
N THR A 288 -16.67 -4.56 9.09
CA THR A 288 -16.55 -5.17 7.76
C THR A 288 -17.61 -6.21 7.53
N SER A 289 -17.92 -7.06 8.51
CA SER A 289 -18.99 -8.08 8.35
C SER A 289 -20.35 -7.46 8.07
N GLU A 290 -20.69 -6.34 8.70
CA GLU A 290 -21.94 -5.62 8.43
C GLU A 290 -21.96 -5.03 7.01
N LEU A 291 -20.84 -4.44 6.56
CA LEU A 291 -20.72 -3.93 5.18
C LEU A 291 -20.82 -5.06 4.14
N MET A 292 -20.32 -6.24 4.45
CA MET A 292 -20.34 -7.39 3.54
C MET A 292 -21.76 -7.95 3.32
N LYS A 293 -22.68 -7.79 4.26
CA LYS A 293 -24.10 -8.20 4.11
C LYS A 293 -24.80 -7.47 2.96
N GLU A 294 -24.38 -6.24 2.70
CA GLU A 294 -24.97 -5.40 1.67
C GLU A 294 -24.35 -5.62 0.27
N MET A 295 -23.31 -6.45 0.18
CA MET A 295 -22.62 -6.67 -1.10
C MET A 295 -23.39 -7.63 -2.02
N PRO A 296 -23.39 -7.38 -3.34
CA PRO A 296 -23.87 -8.35 -4.31
C PRO A 296 -23.11 -9.68 -4.23
N GLN A 297 -23.79 -10.80 -4.36
CA GLN A 297 -23.19 -12.14 -4.35
C GLN A 297 -23.30 -12.79 -5.75
N PRO A 298 -22.34 -13.62 -6.14
CA PRO A 298 -21.11 -13.93 -5.42
C PRO A 298 -20.10 -12.78 -5.44
N PHE A 299 -19.27 -12.68 -4.41
CA PHE A 299 -18.24 -11.65 -4.35
C PHE A 299 -16.83 -12.24 -4.17
N TYR A 300 -15.84 -11.47 -4.62
CA TYR A 300 -14.42 -11.62 -4.32
C TYR A 300 -13.99 -10.42 -3.50
N THR A 301 -13.55 -10.64 -2.29
CA THR A 301 -13.13 -9.55 -1.40
C THR A 301 -11.81 -9.82 -0.74
N ARG A 302 -11.03 -8.76 -0.55
CA ARG A 302 -9.75 -8.77 0.17
C ARG A 302 -9.87 -7.93 1.44
N LEU A 303 -9.40 -8.46 2.54
CA LEU A 303 -9.28 -7.77 3.83
C LEU A 303 -7.81 -7.68 4.22
N ILE A 304 -7.37 -6.51 4.68
CA ILE A 304 -6.00 -6.27 5.13
C ILE A 304 -6.06 -5.73 6.56
N THR A 305 -5.55 -6.49 7.52
CA THR A 305 -5.53 -6.13 8.94
C THR A 305 -4.46 -5.09 9.26
N LEU A 306 -4.50 -4.49 10.45
CA LEU A 306 -3.60 -3.39 10.83
C LEU A 306 -2.97 -3.55 12.23
N THR A 307 -3.68 -4.10 13.22
CA THR A 307 -3.25 -4.06 14.62
C THR A 307 -1.89 -4.72 14.83
N ASN A 308 -1.64 -5.86 14.17
CA ASN A 308 -0.37 -6.56 14.24
C ASN A 308 0.68 -5.95 13.29
N HIS A 309 0.82 -4.62 13.31
CA HIS A 309 1.83 -3.88 12.54
C HIS A 309 2.86 -3.25 13.48
N PHE A 310 4.13 -3.16 13.01
CA PHE A 310 5.17 -2.48 13.78
C PHE A 310 4.73 -1.03 14.13
N PRO A 311 4.91 -0.57 15.38
CA PRO A 311 5.72 -1.10 16.49
C PRO A 311 4.99 -2.06 17.44
N PHE A 312 3.90 -2.72 17.01
CA PHE A 312 3.14 -3.73 17.75
C PHE A 312 2.53 -3.17 19.05
N GLU A 313 1.84 -2.05 18.92
CA GLU A 313 1.13 -1.42 20.03
C GLU A 313 -0.23 -2.09 20.22
N LEU A 314 -0.57 -2.31 21.49
CA LEU A 314 -1.85 -2.88 21.91
C LEU A 314 -2.17 -2.39 23.30
N ASP A 315 -3.42 -2.02 23.55
CA ASP A 315 -3.90 -1.61 24.86
C ASP A 315 -3.88 -2.77 25.85
N GLU A 316 -3.70 -2.49 27.12
CA GLU A 316 -3.55 -3.53 28.15
C GLU A 316 -4.79 -4.43 28.26
N GLU A 317 -6.00 -3.87 28.09
CA GLU A 317 -7.26 -4.61 28.12
C GLU A 317 -7.43 -5.57 26.94
N ASP A 318 -6.74 -5.34 25.83
CA ASP A 318 -6.80 -6.18 24.63
C ASP A 318 -5.78 -7.33 24.65
N LYS A 319 -4.83 -7.30 25.59
CA LYS A 319 -3.80 -8.34 25.72
C LYS A 319 -4.38 -9.64 26.30
N LEU A 320 -4.45 -10.68 25.48
CA LEU A 320 -4.92 -12.01 25.89
C LEU A 320 -3.80 -12.90 26.46
N ILE A 321 -2.55 -12.54 26.20
CA ILE A 321 -1.35 -13.13 26.76
C ILE A 321 -0.37 -12.04 27.19
N ASN A 322 0.51 -12.36 28.12
CA ASN A 322 1.54 -11.41 28.56
C ASN A 322 2.59 -11.20 27.45
N GLU A 323 3.27 -10.07 27.51
CA GLU A 323 4.44 -9.82 26.68
C GLU A 323 5.54 -10.89 26.93
N PHE A 324 6.35 -11.13 25.91
CA PHE A 324 7.56 -11.92 26.09
C PHE A 324 8.59 -11.11 26.88
N ASP A 325 9.45 -11.77 27.63
CA ASP A 325 10.51 -11.09 28.39
C ASP A 325 11.86 -11.30 27.68
N SER A 326 12.25 -10.33 26.89
CA SER A 326 13.54 -10.30 26.21
C SER A 326 14.11 -8.87 26.16
N LYS A 327 15.34 -8.72 25.66
CA LYS A 327 15.97 -7.42 25.44
C LYS A 327 15.33 -6.63 24.29
N SER A 328 14.50 -7.26 23.48
CA SER A 328 13.85 -6.64 22.32
C SER A 328 12.40 -6.27 22.64
N ARG A 329 12.15 -4.97 22.90
CA ARG A 329 10.79 -4.44 23.10
C ARG A 329 9.84 -4.82 21.95
N THR A 330 10.33 -4.78 20.72
CA THR A 330 9.56 -5.16 19.52
C THR A 330 9.10 -6.60 19.58
N LEU A 331 10.00 -7.53 19.91
CA LEU A 331 9.66 -8.96 20.03
C LEU A 331 8.70 -9.21 21.21
N ASN A 332 8.90 -8.52 22.32
CA ASN A 332 8.05 -8.68 23.51
C ASN A 332 6.59 -8.33 23.21
N ARG A 333 6.36 -7.27 22.44
CA ARG A 333 5.03 -6.77 22.05
C ARG A 333 4.39 -7.58 20.90
N TYR A 334 5.20 -8.24 20.08
CA TYR A 334 4.74 -8.95 18.90
C TYR A 334 3.76 -10.09 19.22
N PHE A 335 4.04 -10.90 20.24
CA PHE A 335 3.21 -12.05 20.54
C PHE A 335 1.80 -11.70 21.03
N PRO A 336 1.59 -10.71 21.92
CA PRO A 336 0.25 -10.24 22.27
C PRO A 336 -0.56 -9.74 21.07
N THR A 337 0.06 -9.02 20.14
CA THR A 337 -0.64 -8.51 18.95
C THR A 337 -1.04 -9.63 18.00
N VAL A 338 -0.18 -10.63 17.80
CA VAL A 338 -0.54 -11.83 17.04
C VAL A 338 -1.70 -12.59 17.69
N ARG A 339 -1.67 -12.76 19.02
CA ARG A 339 -2.76 -13.44 19.73
C ARG A 339 -4.09 -12.68 19.64
N TYR A 340 -4.02 -11.34 19.68
CA TYR A 340 -5.17 -10.48 19.45
C TYR A 340 -5.76 -10.65 18.04
N GLN A 341 -4.89 -10.65 17.02
CA GLN A 341 -5.27 -10.85 15.63
C GLN A 341 -5.91 -12.23 15.39
N ASP A 342 -5.38 -13.28 16.01
CA ASP A 342 -5.94 -14.64 15.97
C ASP A 342 -7.36 -14.69 16.56
N GLU A 343 -7.61 -13.99 17.67
CA GLU A 343 -8.95 -13.87 18.26
C GLU A 343 -9.90 -13.04 17.41
N ALA A 344 -9.41 -11.97 16.79
CA ALA A 344 -10.19 -11.13 15.90
C ALA A 344 -10.63 -11.93 14.66
N LEU A 345 -9.71 -12.70 14.06
CA LEU A 345 -10.02 -13.59 12.94
C LEU A 345 -11.06 -14.66 13.31
N LYS A 346 -10.93 -15.26 14.51
CA LYS A 346 -11.92 -16.22 15.01
C LYS A 346 -13.31 -15.64 15.02
N ARG A 347 -13.48 -14.49 15.67
CA ARG A 347 -14.78 -13.80 15.78
C ARG A 347 -15.35 -13.46 14.41
N PHE A 348 -14.50 -12.98 13.50
CA PHE A 348 -14.91 -12.69 12.13
C PHE A 348 -15.47 -13.90 11.40
N ILE A 349 -14.74 -15.03 11.41
CA ILE A 349 -15.19 -16.26 10.75
C ILE A 349 -16.47 -16.82 11.39
N GLU A 350 -16.61 -16.73 12.71
CA GLU A 350 -17.83 -17.12 13.41
C GLU A 350 -19.00 -16.24 12.99
N LYS A 351 -18.80 -14.92 12.93
CA LYS A 351 -19.82 -13.96 12.49
C LYS A 351 -20.26 -14.19 11.04
N LEU A 352 -19.30 -14.41 10.12
CA LEU A 352 -19.64 -14.72 8.72
C LEU A 352 -20.52 -15.98 8.60
N LYS A 353 -20.25 -17.01 9.40
CA LYS A 353 -21.09 -18.24 9.41
C LYS A 353 -22.48 -17.97 9.94
N GLU A 354 -22.61 -17.14 10.98
CA GLU A 354 -23.92 -16.72 11.53
C GLU A 354 -24.72 -15.93 10.49
N ASP A 355 -24.07 -15.08 9.73
CA ASP A 355 -24.66 -14.21 8.70
C ASP A 355 -24.91 -14.94 7.36
N GLY A 356 -24.45 -16.20 7.22
CA GLY A 356 -24.63 -17.01 6.01
C GLY A 356 -23.72 -16.60 4.83
N LEU A 357 -22.60 -15.97 5.11
CA LEU A 357 -21.61 -15.49 4.14
C LEU A 357 -20.44 -16.47 3.94
#